data_f5989bda39fe0473050aa224ae13007a
#
_entry.id   f5989bda39fe0473050aa224ae13007a
#
_cell.length_a   1.000
_cell.length_b   1.000
_cell.length_c   1.000
_cell.angle_alpha   90.00
_cell.angle_beta   90.00
_cell.angle_gamma   90.00
#
_symmetry.space_group_name_H-M   'P 1'
#
loop_
_entity.id
_entity.type
_entity.pdbx_description
1 polymer ?
#
loop_
_entity_poly.entity_id
_entity_poly.type
_entity_poly.pdbx_seq_one_letter_code
_entity_poly.pdbx_strand_id
1 'polypeptide(L)'
;DTPLAITEFVRGPGIWQNWFWWNLLMGSLLGVFLFSRLWRRAEVLTDNELLEIRYSGKPAAFLRAFKAGYFSILYNFIVMGWVINAMSSIVSVMLNMDKWTAVWICVIIALVYAILSGFWGVVITDMVQFCIAMFGSIALALIALSHVGGMESLLIKLSMFEDSGTINKNTLKFIPPIPEQNITTSAFWESPFSKFLIFISVMWW
;
A
#
# COMPACT_ATOMS: atom_id res chain seq x y z
N ASP A 1 1.51 4.43 7.27
CA ASP A 1 1.52 2.94 7.37
C ASP A 1 2.43 2.29 6.35
N THR A 2 2.48 2.80 5.11
CA THR A 2 3.28 2.22 4.01
C THR A 2 4.75 1.97 4.36
N PRO A 3 5.51 2.88 4.99
CA PRO A 3 6.89 2.61 5.37
C PRO A 3 7.06 1.42 6.32
N LEU A 4 6.12 1.24 7.25
CA LEU A 4 6.13 0.09 8.16
C LEU A 4 5.88 -1.21 7.42
N ALA A 5 4.86 -1.24 6.55
CA ALA A 5 4.53 -2.41 5.75
C ALA A 5 5.66 -2.80 4.79
N ILE A 6 6.29 -1.83 4.12
CA ILE A 6 7.45 -2.08 3.24
C ILE A 6 8.62 -2.66 4.04
N THR A 7 8.90 -2.13 5.22
CA THR A 7 9.99 -2.64 6.08
C THR A 7 9.72 -4.09 6.51
N GLU A 8 8.47 -4.41 6.87
CA GLU A 8 8.06 -5.77 7.22
C GLU A 8 8.19 -6.73 6.02
N PHE A 9 7.75 -6.30 4.83
CA PHE A 9 7.88 -7.09 3.61
C PHE A 9 9.33 -7.39 3.25
N VAL A 10 10.21 -6.40 3.33
CA VAL A 10 11.63 -6.59 3.03
C VAL A 10 12.30 -7.48 4.07
N ARG A 11 11.98 -7.28 5.37
CA ARG A 11 12.58 -8.05 6.47
C ARG A 11 12.14 -9.51 6.48
N GLY A 12 10.88 -9.78 6.18
CA GLY A 12 10.31 -11.13 6.20
C GLY A 12 10.58 -11.87 4.89
N PRO A 13 9.69 -11.79 3.89
CA PRO A 13 9.82 -12.53 2.63
C PRO A 13 10.96 -12.05 1.73
N GLY A 14 11.31 -10.76 1.78
CA GLY A 14 12.27 -10.11 0.91
C GLY A 14 11.67 -9.03 -0.01
N ILE A 15 12.52 -8.39 -0.81
CA ILE A 15 12.14 -7.27 -1.69
C ILE A 15 10.99 -7.64 -2.64
N TRP A 16 10.93 -8.86 -3.13
CA TRP A 16 9.89 -9.32 -4.05
C TRP A 16 8.47 -9.16 -3.50
N GLN A 17 8.28 -9.18 -2.18
CA GLN A 17 6.96 -9.00 -1.57
C GLN A 17 6.36 -7.61 -1.85
N ASN A 18 7.19 -6.63 -2.20
CA ASN A 18 6.71 -5.30 -2.59
C ASN A 18 5.92 -5.28 -3.90
N TRP A 19 5.92 -6.38 -4.67
CA TRP A 19 4.99 -6.52 -5.80
C TRP A 19 3.53 -6.43 -5.37
N PHE A 20 3.23 -6.67 -4.08
CA PHE A 20 1.93 -6.37 -3.51
C PHE A 20 1.50 -4.90 -3.69
N TRP A 21 2.44 -3.95 -3.68
CA TRP A 21 2.20 -2.53 -3.96
C TRP A 21 2.51 -2.14 -5.40
N TRP A 22 3.57 -2.67 -5.96
CA TRP A 22 4.01 -2.29 -7.30
C TRP A 22 3.04 -2.73 -8.40
N ASN A 23 2.26 -3.76 -8.20
CA ASN A 23 1.22 -4.16 -9.15
C ASN A 23 0.19 -3.06 -9.40
N LEU A 24 -0.13 -2.24 -8.40
CA LEU A 24 -1.09 -1.14 -8.51
C LEU A 24 -0.63 -0.05 -9.49
N LEU A 25 0.67 0.04 -9.79
CA LEU A 25 1.20 0.97 -10.78
C LEU A 25 0.59 0.73 -12.16
N MET A 26 0.42 -0.53 -12.56
CA MET A 26 -0.16 -0.88 -13.87
C MET A 26 -1.59 -0.38 -13.99
N GLY A 27 -2.45 -0.67 -13.00
CA GLY A 27 -3.83 -0.18 -12.96
C GLY A 27 -3.91 1.35 -12.92
N SER A 28 -3.04 1.99 -12.14
CA SER A 28 -2.99 3.45 -12.03
C SER A 28 -2.59 4.12 -13.36
N LEU A 29 -1.59 3.57 -14.05
CA LEU A 29 -1.15 4.07 -15.36
C LEU A 29 -2.26 3.93 -16.40
N LEU A 30 -2.96 2.78 -16.46
CA LEU A 30 -4.12 2.60 -17.32
C LEU A 30 -5.24 3.58 -16.98
N GLY A 31 -5.50 3.78 -15.69
CA GLY A 31 -6.46 4.77 -15.19
C GLY A 31 -6.16 6.17 -15.72
N VAL A 32 -4.92 6.62 -15.58
CA VAL A 32 -4.51 7.97 -15.98
C VAL A 32 -4.45 8.14 -17.50
N PHE A 33 -3.81 7.23 -18.24
CA PHE A 33 -3.54 7.42 -19.66
C PHE A 33 -4.70 7.01 -20.59
N LEU A 34 -5.45 5.95 -20.24
CA LEU A 34 -6.54 5.44 -21.06
C LEU A 34 -7.90 5.82 -20.52
N PHE A 35 -8.18 5.50 -19.27
CA PHE A 35 -9.54 5.62 -18.72
C PHE A 35 -9.92 7.04 -18.33
N SER A 36 -8.99 7.94 -18.01
CA SER A 36 -9.31 9.33 -17.64
C SER A 36 -10.10 10.07 -18.72
N ARG A 37 -9.78 9.84 -19.99
CA ARG A 37 -10.54 10.42 -21.13
C ARG A 37 -11.94 9.84 -21.25
N LEU A 38 -12.11 8.56 -20.97
CA LEU A 38 -13.41 7.88 -21.03
C LEU A 38 -14.31 8.34 -19.90
N TRP A 39 -13.76 8.46 -18.68
CA TRP A 39 -14.46 9.03 -17.53
C TRP A 39 -14.93 10.45 -17.78
N ARG A 40 -14.08 11.29 -18.33
CA ARG A 40 -14.43 12.67 -18.66
C ARG A 40 -15.55 12.75 -19.73
N ARG A 41 -15.56 11.83 -20.69
CA ARG A 41 -16.62 11.75 -21.72
C ARG A 41 -17.93 11.19 -21.19
N ALA A 42 -17.87 10.34 -20.19
CA ALA A 42 -19.05 9.77 -19.55
C ALA A 42 -19.80 10.79 -18.68
N GLU A 43 -19.17 11.92 -18.32
CA GLU A 43 -19.74 13.00 -17.50
C GLU A 43 -20.30 12.51 -16.16
N VAL A 44 -19.75 11.41 -15.62
CA VAL A 44 -20.15 10.83 -14.33
C VAL A 44 -19.22 11.32 -13.23
N LEU A 45 -19.77 11.61 -12.06
CA LEU A 45 -19.01 12.06 -10.90
C LEU A 45 -18.49 10.90 -10.05
N THR A 46 -19.16 9.76 -10.11
CA THR A 46 -18.81 8.60 -9.26
C THR A 46 -18.93 7.29 -10.02
N ASP A 47 -18.14 6.29 -9.62
CA ASP A 47 -18.26 4.91 -10.12
C ASP A 47 -19.66 4.33 -9.96
N ASN A 48 -20.39 4.78 -8.95
CA ASN A 48 -21.73 4.30 -8.68
C ASN A 48 -22.74 4.83 -9.70
N GLU A 49 -22.53 6.04 -10.22
CA GLU A 49 -23.35 6.64 -11.27
C GLU A 49 -23.18 5.91 -12.61
N LEU A 50 -21.96 5.46 -12.90
CA LEU A 50 -21.67 4.63 -14.08
C LEU A 50 -22.51 3.34 -14.09
N LEU A 51 -22.81 2.77 -12.93
CA LEU A 51 -23.66 1.58 -12.83
C LEU A 51 -25.09 1.87 -13.26
N GLU A 52 -25.64 3.06 -13.00
CA GLU A 52 -26.98 3.43 -13.47
C GLU A 52 -27.03 3.68 -14.96
N ILE A 53 -25.96 4.22 -15.54
CA ILE A 53 -25.88 4.42 -17.00
C ILE A 53 -25.79 3.06 -17.71
N ARG A 54 -25.01 2.13 -17.17
CA ARG A 54 -24.77 0.83 -17.78
C ARG A 54 -25.91 -0.16 -17.58
N TYR A 55 -26.55 -0.13 -16.42
CA TYR A 55 -27.63 -1.02 -16.03
C TYR A 55 -28.88 -0.21 -15.72
N SER A 56 -30.06 -0.74 -16.01
CA SER A 56 -31.32 -0.06 -15.77
C SER A 56 -32.21 -0.78 -14.76
N GLY A 57 -33.17 -0.04 -14.20
CA GLY A 57 -34.21 -0.60 -13.34
C GLY A 57 -33.82 -0.85 -11.89
N LYS A 58 -34.68 -1.57 -11.16
CA LYS A 58 -34.51 -1.84 -9.72
C LYS A 58 -33.21 -2.57 -9.35
N PRO A 59 -32.71 -3.53 -10.15
CA PRO A 59 -31.43 -4.18 -9.85
C PRO A 59 -30.24 -3.23 -9.88
N ALA A 60 -30.22 -2.25 -10.80
CA ALA A 60 -29.15 -1.25 -10.87
C ALA A 60 -29.14 -0.34 -9.64
N ALA A 61 -30.33 0.12 -9.20
CA ALA A 61 -30.47 0.92 -8.00
C ALA A 61 -30.03 0.16 -6.73
N PHE A 62 -30.37 -1.12 -6.63
CA PHE A 62 -29.92 -1.97 -5.52
C PHE A 62 -28.39 -2.13 -5.53
N LEU A 63 -27.80 -2.46 -6.67
CA LEU A 63 -26.35 -2.62 -6.82
C LEU A 63 -25.60 -1.33 -6.46
N ARG A 64 -26.11 -0.18 -6.91
CA ARG A 64 -25.58 1.14 -6.57
C ARG A 64 -25.61 1.39 -5.05
N ALA A 65 -26.77 1.17 -4.42
CA ALA A 65 -26.93 1.36 -2.99
C ALA A 65 -26.05 0.41 -2.17
N PHE A 66 -26.00 -0.87 -2.56
CA PHE A 66 -25.13 -1.87 -1.93
C PHE A 66 -23.66 -1.49 -2.05
N LYS A 67 -23.20 -1.16 -3.25
CA LYS A 67 -21.81 -0.76 -3.49
C LYS A 67 -21.44 0.52 -2.70
N ALA A 68 -22.32 1.50 -2.71
CA ALA A 68 -22.13 2.74 -1.95
C ALA A 68 -22.03 2.46 -0.44
N GLY A 69 -22.93 1.66 0.13
CA GLY A 69 -22.90 1.27 1.54
C GLY A 69 -21.67 0.44 1.90
N TYR A 70 -21.31 -0.53 1.06
CA TYR A 70 -20.14 -1.38 1.29
C TYR A 70 -18.83 -0.57 1.32
N PHE A 71 -18.60 0.28 0.32
CA PHE A 71 -17.36 1.06 0.24
C PHE A 71 -17.31 2.22 1.24
N SER A 72 -18.42 2.92 1.47
CA SER A 72 -18.41 4.05 2.40
C SER A 72 -18.39 3.64 3.87
N ILE A 73 -18.94 2.48 4.23
CA ILE A 73 -18.99 2.03 5.61
C ILE A 73 -17.92 0.95 5.87
N LEU A 74 -18.11 -0.25 5.34
CA LEU A 74 -17.24 -1.39 5.71
C LEU A 74 -15.80 -1.21 5.28
N TYR A 75 -15.58 -0.94 3.99
CA TYR A 75 -14.23 -0.77 3.46
C TYR A 75 -13.51 0.41 4.10
N ASN A 76 -14.18 1.54 4.21
CA ASN A 76 -13.59 2.76 4.76
C ASN A 76 -13.24 2.62 6.24
N PHE A 77 -14.08 1.98 7.06
CA PHE A 77 -13.76 1.72 8.46
C PHE A 77 -12.54 0.80 8.63
N ILE A 78 -12.40 -0.24 7.80
CA ILE A 78 -11.25 -1.13 7.84
C ILE A 78 -9.97 -0.37 7.50
N VAL A 79 -9.98 0.41 6.41
CA VAL A 79 -8.82 1.19 5.97
C VAL A 79 -8.46 2.26 7.01
N MET A 80 -9.43 3.03 7.51
CA MET A 80 -9.18 4.03 8.55
C MET A 80 -8.65 3.41 9.84
N GLY A 81 -9.20 2.29 10.27
CA GLY A 81 -8.72 1.57 11.45
C GLY A 81 -7.26 1.14 11.31
N TRP A 82 -6.90 0.62 10.15
CA TRP A 82 -5.52 0.25 9.85
C TRP A 82 -4.57 1.47 9.87
N VAL A 83 -4.92 2.54 9.16
CA VAL A 83 -4.09 3.76 9.09
C VAL A 83 -3.93 4.42 10.46
N ILE A 84 -5.01 4.56 11.22
CA ILE A 84 -4.98 5.13 12.58
C ILE A 84 -4.12 4.28 13.51
N ASN A 85 -4.26 2.94 13.44
CA ASN A 85 -3.46 2.04 14.26
C ASN A 85 -1.95 2.15 13.95
N ALA A 86 -1.57 2.22 12.68
CA ALA A 86 -0.19 2.40 12.26
C ALA A 86 0.37 3.75 12.73
N MET A 87 -0.38 4.84 12.51
CA MET A 87 0.04 6.17 12.94
C MET A 87 0.16 6.31 14.45
N SER A 88 -0.81 5.76 15.19
CA SER A 88 -0.77 5.78 16.66
C SER A 88 0.45 5.03 17.22
N SER A 89 0.85 3.94 16.56
CA SER A 89 2.05 3.19 16.94
C SER A 89 3.33 4.00 16.74
N ILE A 90 3.43 4.72 15.62
CA ILE A 90 4.57 5.61 15.35
C ILE A 90 4.62 6.75 16.39
N VAL A 91 3.50 7.43 16.59
CA VAL A 91 3.42 8.59 17.51
C VAL A 91 3.68 8.17 18.95
N SER A 92 3.16 7.03 19.39
CA SER A 92 3.39 6.54 20.74
C SER A 92 4.87 6.24 21.02
N VAL A 93 5.58 5.69 20.04
CA VAL A 93 7.02 5.41 20.16
C VAL A 93 7.85 6.69 20.09
N MET A 94 7.54 7.59 19.16
CA MET A 94 8.32 8.82 18.97
C MET A 94 8.13 9.84 20.09
N LEU A 95 6.92 9.96 20.64
CA LEU A 95 6.60 10.94 21.69
C LEU A 95 6.51 10.31 23.08
N ASN A 96 6.77 9.01 23.20
CA ASN A 96 6.71 8.24 24.45
C ASN A 96 5.38 8.47 25.24
N MET A 97 4.27 8.41 24.50
CA MET A 97 2.94 8.63 25.07
C MET A 97 2.03 7.40 24.90
N ASP A 98 0.99 7.34 25.70
CA ASP A 98 0.00 6.27 25.61
C ASP A 98 -0.66 6.19 24.24
N LYS A 99 -0.84 4.95 23.75
CA LYS A 99 -1.40 4.68 22.43
C LYS A 99 -2.79 5.30 22.21
N TRP A 100 -3.67 5.26 23.20
CA TRP A 100 -5.01 5.84 23.09
C TRP A 100 -4.98 7.37 23.00
N THR A 101 -4.11 8.00 23.77
CA THR A 101 -3.86 9.45 23.65
C THR A 101 -3.36 9.81 22.27
N ALA A 102 -2.40 9.05 21.72
CA ALA A 102 -1.90 9.25 20.36
C ALA A 102 -3.02 9.09 19.30
N VAL A 103 -3.90 8.08 19.45
CA VAL A 103 -5.06 7.89 18.55
C VAL A 103 -5.95 9.13 18.54
N TRP A 104 -6.37 9.62 19.72
CA TRP A 104 -7.28 10.77 19.78
C TRP A 104 -6.65 12.04 19.20
N ILE A 105 -5.40 12.30 19.49
CA ILE A 105 -4.66 13.45 18.92
C ILE A 105 -4.67 13.36 17.39
N CYS A 106 -4.27 12.21 16.83
CA CYS A 106 -4.20 12.02 15.38
C CYS A 106 -5.57 12.16 14.70
N VAL A 107 -6.63 11.58 15.32
CA VAL A 107 -8.00 11.66 14.79
C VAL A 107 -8.52 13.09 14.80
N ILE A 108 -8.32 13.82 15.91
CA ILE A 108 -8.78 15.22 16.01
C ILE A 108 -8.05 16.10 15.00
N ILE A 109 -6.73 15.98 14.87
CA ILE A 109 -5.95 16.77 13.90
C ILE A 109 -6.41 16.45 12.47
N ALA A 110 -6.57 15.17 12.13
CA ALA A 110 -7.04 14.75 10.82
C ALA A 110 -8.45 15.28 10.51
N LEU A 111 -9.37 15.23 11.50
CA LEU A 111 -10.73 15.73 11.36
C LEU A 111 -10.78 17.23 11.13
N VAL A 112 -10.05 18.00 11.95
CA VAL A 112 -9.97 19.47 11.80
C VAL A 112 -9.40 19.84 10.46
N TYR A 113 -8.31 19.21 10.07
CA TYR A 113 -7.69 19.41 8.77
C TYR A 113 -8.66 19.10 7.61
N ALA A 114 -9.32 17.95 7.64
CA ALA A 114 -10.24 17.53 6.59
C ALA A 114 -11.46 18.47 6.44
N ILE A 115 -11.99 18.97 7.56
CA ILE A 115 -13.12 19.91 7.54
C ILE A 115 -12.72 21.29 6.98
N LEU A 116 -11.55 21.78 7.37
CA LEU A 116 -11.10 23.12 6.98
C LEU A 116 -10.60 23.21 5.55
N SER A 117 -10.01 22.14 5.01
CA SER A 117 -9.32 22.21 3.72
C SER A 117 -10.24 22.06 2.51
N GLY A 118 -11.40 21.39 2.62
CA GLY A 118 -12.22 21.07 1.46
C GLY A 118 -11.46 20.26 0.39
N PHE A 119 -12.08 20.01 -0.77
CA PHE A 119 -11.48 19.17 -1.81
C PHE A 119 -10.14 19.70 -2.35
N TRP A 120 -10.08 20.98 -2.71
CA TRP A 120 -8.87 21.59 -3.24
C TRP A 120 -7.74 21.68 -2.22
N GLY A 121 -8.09 21.97 -0.97
CA GLY A 121 -7.12 21.96 0.11
C GLY A 121 -6.50 20.58 0.34
N VAL A 122 -7.28 19.50 0.28
CA VAL A 122 -6.77 18.13 0.36
C VAL A 122 -5.79 17.85 -0.77
N VAL A 123 -6.13 18.15 -2.02
CA VAL A 123 -5.24 17.91 -3.18
C VAL A 123 -3.90 18.65 -3.04
N ILE A 124 -3.92 19.91 -2.62
CA ILE A 124 -2.68 20.69 -2.43
C ILE A 124 -1.83 20.13 -1.30
N THR A 125 -2.45 19.79 -0.19
CA THR A 125 -1.71 19.22 0.95
C THR A 125 -1.17 17.82 0.65
N ASP A 126 -1.88 16.99 -0.10
CA ASP A 126 -1.38 15.69 -0.55
C ASP A 126 -0.12 15.87 -1.41
N MET A 127 -0.11 16.87 -2.29
CA MET A 127 1.07 17.20 -3.10
C MET A 127 2.27 17.61 -2.24
N VAL A 128 2.04 18.46 -1.23
CA VAL A 128 3.09 18.87 -0.28
C VAL A 128 3.57 17.68 0.54
N GLN A 129 2.66 16.86 1.06
CA GLN A 129 2.97 15.66 1.82
C GLN A 129 3.76 14.65 0.97
N PHE A 130 3.41 14.49 -0.31
CA PHE A 130 4.19 13.67 -1.24
C PHE A 130 5.64 14.15 -1.35
N CYS A 131 5.87 15.43 -1.55
CA CYS A 131 7.21 16.00 -1.60
C CYS A 131 7.99 15.71 -0.30
N ILE A 132 7.37 15.98 0.87
CA ILE A 132 7.99 15.74 2.17
C ILE A 132 8.32 14.24 2.34
N ALA A 133 7.41 13.35 1.97
CA ALA A 133 7.61 11.91 2.06
C ALA A 133 8.76 11.44 1.15
N MET A 134 8.86 11.95 -0.07
CA MET A 134 9.95 11.62 -0.99
C MET A 134 11.31 12.08 -0.46
N PHE A 135 11.42 13.33 -0.03
CA PHE A 135 12.66 13.83 0.57
C PHE A 135 13.03 13.09 1.85
N GLY A 136 12.07 12.84 2.72
CA GLY A 136 12.28 12.09 3.96
C GLY A 136 12.73 10.65 3.70
N SER A 137 12.14 9.97 2.73
CA SER A 137 12.53 8.60 2.36
C SER A 137 13.95 8.53 1.80
N ILE A 138 14.32 9.48 0.94
CA ILE A 138 15.68 9.57 0.39
C ILE A 138 16.69 9.87 1.51
N ALA A 139 16.40 10.85 2.36
CA ALA A 139 17.27 11.19 3.49
C ALA A 139 17.46 10.00 4.43
N LEU A 140 16.36 9.30 4.77
CA LEU A 140 16.41 8.12 5.61
C LEU A 140 17.27 7.01 4.99
N ALA A 141 17.11 6.76 3.68
CA ALA A 141 17.91 5.76 2.97
C ALA A 141 19.42 6.10 3.01
N LEU A 142 19.77 7.36 2.77
CA LEU A 142 21.17 7.81 2.82
C LEU A 142 21.76 7.70 4.23
N ILE A 143 21.01 8.12 5.26
CA ILE A 143 21.43 8.03 6.65
C ILE A 143 21.58 6.55 7.07
N ALA A 144 20.61 5.71 6.76
CA ALA A 144 20.66 4.29 7.07
C ALA A 144 21.87 3.62 6.40
N LEU A 145 22.11 3.92 5.12
CA LEU A 145 23.25 3.39 4.38
C LEU A 145 24.59 3.84 4.97
N SER A 146 24.71 5.11 5.37
CA SER A 146 25.91 5.63 6.01
C SER A 146 26.18 4.98 7.38
N HIS A 147 25.14 4.74 8.18
CA HIS A 147 25.25 4.06 9.46
C HIS A 147 25.69 2.59 9.34
N VAL A 148 25.30 1.92 8.27
CA VAL A 148 25.71 0.52 8.03
C VAL A 148 27.17 0.43 7.55
N GLY A 149 27.74 1.54 7.05
CA GLY A 149 29.09 1.59 6.50
C GLY A 149 29.16 1.50 4.98
N GLY A 150 28.07 1.91 4.31
CA GLY A 150 27.94 1.94 2.85
C GLY A 150 27.34 0.66 2.25
N MET A 151 27.20 0.66 0.93
CA MET A 151 26.55 -0.43 0.20
C MET A 151 27.31 -1.76 0.31
N GLU A 152 28.62 -1.74 0.27
CA GLU A 152 29.44 -2.94 0.36
C GLU A 152 29.28 -3.62 1.73
N SER A 153 29.37 -2.84 2.82
CA SER A 153 29.14 -3.34 4.17
C SER A 153 27.73 -3.87 4.37
N LEU A 154 26.73 -3.24 3.74
CA LEU A 154 25.34 -3.71 3.76
C LEU A 154 25.24 -5.10 3.12
N LEU A 155 25.81 -5.30 1.94
CA LEU A 155 25.77 -6.58 1.23
C LEU A 155 26.47 -7.69 2.01
N ILE A 156 27.63 -7.41 2.59
CA ILE A 156 28.35 -8.37 3.43
C ILE A 156 27.53 -8.76 4.67
N LYS A 157 26.93 -7.79 5.35
CA LYS A 157 26.09 -8.07 6.53
C LYS A 157 24.84 -8.87 6.14
N LEU A 158 24.21 -8.56 5.02
CA LEU A 158 23.05 -9.32 4.52
C LEU A 158 23.42 -10.77 4.22
N SER A 159 24.55 -11.03 3.55
CA SER A 159 24.99 -12.41 3.28
C SER A 159 25.26 -13.19 4.58
N MET A 160 25.86 -12.54 5.60
CA MET A 160 26.05 -13.16 6.92
C MET A 160 24.72 -13.53 7.59
N PHE A 161 23.70 -12.66 7.49
CA PHE A 161 22.36 -12.93 8.04
C PHE A 161 21.60 -14.02 7.25
N GLU A 162 21.78 -14.09 5.94
CA GLU A 162 21.25 -15.19 5.11
C GLU A 162 21.89 -16.53 5.49
N ASP A 163 23.21 -16.57 5.68
CA ASP A 163 23.95 -17.77 6.06
C ASP A 163 23.61 -18.25 7.47
N SER A 164 23.37 -17.31 8.40
CA SER A 164 22.94 -17.63 9.77
C SER A 164 21.47 -18.06 9.87
N GLY A 165 20.70 -17.98 8.78
CA GLY A 165 19.26 -18.27 8.76
C GLY A 165 18.37 -17.23 9.45
N THR A 166 18.93 -16.07 9.77
CA THR A 166 18.18 -14.98 10.43
C THR A 166 17.21 -14.29 9.46
N ILE A 167 17.55 -14.23 8.18
CA ILE A 167 16.73 -13.71 7.09
C ILE A 167 16.61 -14.75 5.96
N ASN A 168 15.62 -14.59 5.12
CA ASN A 168 15.40 -15.50 4.00
C ASN A 168 16.54 -15.42 2.96
N LYS A 169 16.99 -16.56 2.47
CA LYS A 169 17.86 -16.61 1.31
C LYS A 169 17.15 -15.92 0.13
N ASN A 170 17.86 -15.10 -0.60
CA ASN A 170 17.35 -14.32 -1.72
C ASN A 170 16.51 -13.08 -1.34
N THR A 171 16.73 -12.50 -0.17
CA THR A 171 16.05 -11.28 0.31
C THR A 171 16.14 -10.12 -0.71
N LEU A 172 17.23 -9.99 -1.46
CA LEU A 172 17.44 -8.94 -2.46
C LEU A 172 16.85 -9.25 -3.85
N LYS A 173 16.30 -10.44 -4.07
CA LYS A 173 15.74 -10.78 -5.38
C LYS A 173 14.38 -10.10 -5.62
N PHE A 174 14.23 -9.51 -6.80
CA PHE A 174 12.96 -8.91 -7.25
C PHE A 174 11.91 -9.96 -7.62
N ILE A 175 12.35 -11.14 -8.04
CA ILE A 175 11.51 -12.27 -8.40
C ILE A 175 11.82 -13.38 -7.40
N PRO A 176 10.81 -13.96 -6.74
CA PRO A 176 11.04 -15.06 -5.83
C PRO A 176 11.56 -16.30 -6.58
N PRO A 177 12.25 -17.20 -5.89
CA PRO A 177 12.75 -18.42 -6.51
C PRO A 177 11.61 -19.26 -7.09
N ILE A 178 11.84 -19.76 -8.32
CA ILE A 178 10.90 -20.69 -8.96
C ILE A 178 10.95 -22.00 -8.18
N PRO A 179 9.80 -22.58 -7.79
CA PRO A 179 9.78 -23.84 -7.09
C PRO A 179 10.32 -24.98 -7.97
N GLU A 180 10.88 -25.99 -7.34
CA GLU A 180 11.41 -27.18 -8.04
C GLU A 180 10.30 -27.92 -8.80
N GLN A 181 10.66 -28.61 -9.89
CA GLN A 181 9.70 -29.24 -10.80
C GLN A 181 8.83 -30.33 -10.18
N ASN A 182 9.19 -30.87 -9.02
CA ASN A 182 8.52 -32.01 -8.38
C ASN A 182 7.68 -31.65 -7.16
N ILE A 183 7.22 -30.40 -7.04
CA ILE A 183 6.37 -30.00 -5.91
C ILE A 183 4.91 -30.44 -6.12
N THR A 184 4.23 -30.73 -5.02
CA THR A 184 2.79 -31.00 -5.04
C THR A 184 2.01 -29.73 -5.40
N THR A 185 0.81 -29.87 -5.97
CA THR A 185 -0.04 -28.73 -6.34
C THR A 185 -0.34 -27.82 -5.15
N SER A 186 -0.56 -28.38 -3.96
CA SER A 186 -0.78 -27.61 -2.74
C SER A 186 0.45 -26.77 -2.36
N ALA A 187 1.63 -27.37 -2.37
CA ALA A 187 2.89 -26.70 -2.07
C ALA A 187 3.22 -25.62 -3.10
N PHE A 188 2.83 -25.81 -4.38
CA PHE A 188 2.96 -24.75 -5.38
C PHE A 188 2.14 -23.51 -5.01
N TRP A 189 0.86 -23.66 -4.63
CA TRP A 189 0.00 -22.54 -4.27
C TRP A 189 0.43 -21.81 -2.99
N GLU A 190 1.14 -22.47 -2.10
CA GLU A 190 1.73 -21.86 -0.91
C GLU A 190 3.08 -21.20 -1.17
N SER A 191 3.68 -21.45 -2.33
CA SER A 191 5.02 -20.95 -2.66
C SER A 191 5.08 -19.42 -2.82
N PRO A 192 6.23 -18.78 -2.56
CA PRO A 192 6.44 -17.37 -2.85
C PRO A 192 6.20 -17.00 -4.32
N PHE A 193 6.51 -17.92 -5.23
CA PHE A 193 6.37 -17.70 -6.66
C PHE A 193 4.90 -17.63 -7.11
N SER A 194 4.02 -18.47 -6.57
CA SER A 194 2.58 -18.39 -6.88
C SER A 194 1.95 -17.09 -6.38
N LYS A 195 2.34 -16.62 -5.19
CA LYS A 195 1.92 -15.31 -4.67
C LYS A 195 2.36 -14.17 -5.58
N PHE A 196 3.60 -14.21 -6.05
CA PHE A 196 4.11 -13.25 -7.02
C PHE A 196 3.30 -13.27 -8.32
N LEU A 197 2.99 -14.45 -8.87
CA LEU A 197 2.14 -14.57 -10.06
C LEU A 197 0.76 -13.97 -9.86
N ILE A 198 0.13 -14.19 -8.70
CA ILE A 198 -1.15 -13.57 -8.36
C ILE A 198 -1.04 -12.05 -8.32
N PHE A 199 0.01 -11.50 -7.71
CA PHE A 199 0.23 -10.06 -7.66
C PHE A 199 0.32 -9.44 -9.05
N ILE A 200 1.11 -10.02 -9.96
CA ILE A 200 1.32 -9.45 -11.31
C ILE A 200 0.22 -9.76 -12.33
N SER A 201 -0.62 -10.77 -12.09
CA SER A 201 -1.65 -11.19 -13.06
C SER A 201 -3.07 -10.80 -12.67
N VAL A 202 -3.40 -10.76 -11.37
CA VAL A 202 -4.78 -10.61 -10.89
C VAL A 202 -4.99 -9.33 -10.09
N MET A 203 -4.07 -8.94 -9.22
CA MET A 203 -4.32 -7.88 -8.24
C MET A 203 -4.31 -6.45 -8.80
N TRP A 204 -3.88 -6.23 -10.01
CA TRP A 204 -3.80 -4.89 -10.61
C TRP A 204 -5.07 -4.44 -11.36
N TRP A 205 -6.08 -5.31 -11.43
CA TRP A 205 -7.38 -5.04 -12.06
C TRP A 205 -8.29 -4.15 -11.20
#